data_3020a033ad1accb006fef865dde8d51e
#
_entry.id   3020a033ad1accb006fef865dde8d51e
#
_cell.length_a   1.000
_cell.length_b   1.000
_cell.length_c   1.000
_cell.angle_alpha   90.00
_cell.angle_beta   90.00
_cell.angle_gamma   90.00
#
_symmetry.space_group_name_H-M   'P 1'
#
loop_
_entity.id
_entity.type
_entity.pdbx_description
1 polymer ?
#
loop_
_entity_poly.entity_id
_entity_poly.type
_entity_poly.pdbx_seq_one_letter_code
_entity_poly.pdbx_strand_id
1 'polypeptide(L)'
;MIQNNKDNVSIWLIGPSAAGKTTVSKLLYDEIKQKMNLVIIDGDQVRNLYENNLGYDKNSRSKNTKRYINLVNWLSNFNISSIVAVISPFEKDRDYCRKEIKNYIEIYLKSSRTERIKRDKKKLYEPAIKGEKKNVVDVDIPYEDPKNCNLVINTENKDPVEIVSEIKKNLDFLN
;
A
#
# COMPACT_ATOMS: atom_id res chain seq x y z
N MET A 1 -0.67 -22.71 -28.98
CA MET A 1 -0.33 -21.48 -28.19
C MET A 1 -0.82 -21.71 -26.79
N ILE A 2 0.08 -22.00 -25.87
CA ILE A 2 -0.24 -22.25 -24.46
C ILE A 2 -0.40 -20.88 -23.82
N GLN A 3 -1.63 -20.43 -23.57
CA GLN A 3 -1.91 -19.35 -22.66
C GLN A 3 -1.59 -19.83 -21.25
N ASN A 4 -0.39 -19.50 -20.75
CA ASN A 4 -0.13 -19.49 -19.33
C ASN A 4 -0.97 -18.37 -18.72
N ASN A 5 -2.20 -18.67 -18.35
CA ASN A 5 -3.05 -17.82 -17.53
C ASN A 5 -2.45 -17.79 -16.11
N LYS A 6 -1.34 -17.08 -15.92
CA LYS A 6 -1.02 -16.58 -14.58
C LYS A 6 -2.04 -15.50 -14.30
N ASP A 7 -3.01 -15.83 -13.45
CA ASP A 7 -4.01 -14.86 -12.99
C ASP A 7 -3.27 -13.61 -12.47
N ASN A 8 -3.70 -12.44 -12.90
CA ASN A 8 -3.16 -11.18 -12.39
C ASN A 8 -3.40 -11.07 -10.88
N VAL A 9 -2.52 -10.37 -10.20
CA VAL A 9 -2.52 -10.20 -8.74
C VAL A 9 -2.48 -8.73 -8.37
N SER A 10 -3.09 -8.38 -7.27
CA SER A 10 -2.99 -7.05 -6.68
C SER A 10 -2.31 -7.12 -5.31
N ILE A 11 -1.05 -6.67 -5.24
CA ILE A 11 -0.22 -6.66 -4.03
C ILE A 11 -0.35 -5.29 -3.37
N TRP A 12 -0.91 -5.26 -2.17
CA TRP A 12 -1.12 -4.04 -1.41
C TRP A 12 -0.10 -3.93 -0.27
N LEU A 13 0.82 -2.97 -0.41
CA LEU A 13 1.73 -2.56 0.65
C LEU A 13 1.04 -1.50 1.49
N ILE A 14 0.61 -1.87 2.69
CA ILE A 14 -0.13 -0.99 3.59
C ILE A 14 0.71 -0.64 4.83
N GLY A 15 0.34 0.44 5.50
CA GLY A 15 1.02 0.90 6.72
C GLY A 15 0.97 2.43 6.86
N PRO A 16 1.26 2.99 8.05
CA PRO A 16 1.28 4.42 8.28
C PRO A 16 2.27 5.17 7.37
N SER A 17 2.26 6.49 7.42
CA SER A 17 3.25 7.32 6.70
C SER A 17 4.67 6.95 7.14
N ALA A 18 5.64 7.06 6.25
CA ALA A 18 7.05 6.72 6.48
C ALA A 18 7.35 5.25 6.85
N ALA A 19 6.42 4.31 6.67
CA ALA A 19 6.65 2.87 6.84
C ALA A 19 7.48 2.22 5.71
N GLY A 20 7.88 2.97 4.67
CA GLY A 20 8.72 2.47 3.58
C GLY A 20 7.95 2.01 2.33
N LYS A 21 6.62 2.12 2.27
CA LYS A 21 5.77 1.62 1.18
C LYS A 21 6.23 1.98 -0.23
N THR A 22 6.46 3.26 -0.51
CA THR A 22 6.88 3.75 -1.83
C THR A 22 8.26 3.23 -2.23
N THR A 23 9.18 3.08 -1.28
CA THR A 23 10.52 2.52 -1.56
C THR A 23 10.43 1.04 -1.87
N VAL A 24 9.73 0.29 -1.02
CA VAL A 24 9.54 -1.16 -1.19
C VAL A 24 8.76 -1.47 -2.47
N SER A 25 7.72 -0.69 -2.81
CA SER A 25 6.95 -0.91 -4.05
C SER A 25 7.80 -0.76 -5.31
N LYS A 26 8.71 0.21 -5.35
CA LYS A 26 9.62 0.41 -6.48
C LYS A 26 10.62 -0.73 -6.62
N LEU A 27 11.25 -1.12 -5.53
CA LEU A 27 12.21 -2.23 -5.54
C LEU A 27 11.53 -3.56 -5.89
N LEU A 28 10.35 -3.84 -5.33
CA LEU A 28 9.58 -5.03 -5.66
C LEU A 28 9.17 -5.03 -7.14
N TYR A 29 8.73 -3.88 -7.66
CA TYR A 29 8.44 -3.72 -9.08
C TYR A 29 9.65 -4.07 -9.95
N ASP A 30 10.82 -3.50 -9.64
CA ASP A 30 12.04 -3.75 -10.42
C ASP A 30 12.46 -5.21 -10.42
N GLU A 31 12.24 -5.93 -9.34
CA GLU A 31 12.53 -7.36 -9.19
C GLU A 31 11.60 -8.27 -10.00
N ILE A 32 10.32 -7.88 -10.19
CA ILE A 32 9.33 -8.79 -10.78
C ILE A 32 8.76 -8.34 -12.12
N LYS A 33 9.07 -7.11 -12.59
CA LYS A 33 8.54 -6.54 -13.85
C LYS A 33 8.84 -7.35 -15.12
N GLN A 34 9.88 -8.19 -15.08
CA GLN A 34 10.21 -9.07 -16.20
C GLN A 34 9.37 -10.37 -16.21
N LYS A 35 8.68 -10.67 -15.11
CA LYS A 35 7.93 -11.92 -14.94
C LYS A 35 6.42 -11.75 -15.18
N MET A 36 5.92 -10.53 -15.03
CA MET A 36 4.49 -10.22 -15.18
C MET A 36 4.26 -8.76 -15.60
N ASN A 37 3.18 -8.53 -16.34
CA ASN A 37 2.73 -7.17 -16.62
C ASN A 37 2.19 -6.56 -15.34
N LEU A 38 2.85 -5.49 -14.84
CA LEU A 38 2.38 -4.84 -13.63
C LEU A 38 2.65 -3.34 -13.63
N VAL A 39 1.91 -2.62 -12.78
CA VAL A 39 2.06 -1.19 -12.55
C VAL A 39 2.15 -0.90 -11.06
N ILE A 40 2.76 0.23 -10.70
CA ILE A 40 2.73 0.76 -9.34
C ILE A 40 1.59 1.77 -9.23
N ILE A 41 0.76 1.62 -8.21
CA ILE A 41 -0.30 2.55 -7.81
C ILE A 41 0.09 3.17 -6.47
N ASP A 42 0.68 4.37 -6.51
CA ASP A 42 1.01 5.12 -5.29
C ASP A 42 -0.18 6.01 -4.90
N GLY A 43 -0.54 5.99 -3.62
CA GLY A 43 -1.71 6.69 -3.12
C GLY A 43 -1.67 8.21 -3.28
N ASP A 44 -0.49 8.81 -3.24
CA ASP A 44 -0.34 10.26 -3.45
C ASP A 44 -0.47 10.60 -4.94
N GLN A 45 0.06 9.76 -5.84
CA GLN A 45 -0.06 9.95 -7.28
C GLN A 45 -1.52 9.83 -7.74
N VAL A 46 -2.25 8.82 -7.25
CA VAL A 46 -3.67 8.65 -7.60
C VAL A 46 -4.51 9.86 -7.15
N ARG A 47 -4.20 10.45 -6.00
CA ARG A 47 -4.90 11.68 -5.57
C ARG A 47 -4.75 12.81 -6.59
N ASN A 48 -3.61 12.93 -7.22
CA ASN A 48 -3.31 13.99 -8.20
C ASN A 48 -3.95 13.75 -9.58
N LEU A 49 -4.49 12.54 -9.84
CA LEU A 49 -5.21 12.25 -11.09
C LEU A 49 -6.64 12.85 -11.14
N TYR A 50 -7.15 13.30 -9.99
CA TYR A 50 -8.51 13.79 -9.90
C TYR A 50 -8.53 15.29 -9.60
N GLU A 51 -9.23 16.07 -10.41
CA GLU A 51 -9.41 17.53 -10.23
C GLU A 51 -10.05 17.87 -8.87
N ASN A 52 -11.05 17.08 -8.46
CA ASN A 52 -11.67 17.19 -7.14
C ASN A 52 -10.87 16.38 -6.12
N ASN A 53 -9.82 16.99 -5.59
CA ASN A 53 -8.96 16.34 -4.63
C ASN A 53 -9.71 16.09 -3.31
N LEU A 54 -9.83 14.81 -2.94
CA LEU A 54 -10.37 14.40 -1.65
C LEU A 54 -9.41 14.84 -0.54
N GLY A 55 -9.96 15.37 0.56
CA GLY A 55 -9.20 15.64 1.77
C GLY A 55 -8.56 14.39 2.39
N TYR A 56 -8.00 14.56 3.59
CA TYR A 56 -7.33 13.48 4.32
C TYR A 56 -8.13 12.99 5.54
N ASP A 57 -9.37 13.49 5.72
CA ASP A 57 -10.30 13.01 6.74
C ASP A 57 -10.71 11.54 6.51
N LYS A 58 -11.36 10.93 7.52
CA LYS A 58 -11.77 9.51 7.48
C LYS A 58 -12.63 9.18 6.25
N ASN A 59 -13.63 10.02 5.94
CA ASN A 59 -14.54 9.76 4.83
C ASN A 59 -13.83 9.89 3.47
N SER A 60 -13.01 10.91 3.31
CA SER A 60 -12.19 11.13 2.12
C SER A 60 -11.20 9.98 1.87
N ARG A 61 -10.63 9.39 2.93
CA ARG A 61 -9.76 8.22 2.83
C ARG A 61 -10.52 6.99 2.34
N SER A 62 -11.70 6.70 2.90
CA SER A 62 -12.55 5.59 2.45
C SER A 62 -13.04 5.77 1.00
N LYS A 63 -13.40 7.00 0.60
CA LYS A 63 -13.72 7.29 -0.81
C LYS A 63 -12.52 7.04 -1.73
N ASN A 64 -11.31 7.39 -1.28
CA ASN A 64 -10.11 7.18 -2.07
C ASN A 64 -9.76 5.68 -2.19
N THR A 65 -10.03 4.87 -1.16
CA THR A 65 -9.90 3.41 -1.25
C THR A 65 -10.77 2.83 -2.37
N LYS A 66 -12.00 3.31 -2.54
CA LYS A 66 -12.86 2.90 -3.66
C LYS A 66 -12.27 3.28 -5.03
N ARG A 67 -11.59 4.43 -5.14
CA ARG A 67 -10.87 4.80 -6.37
C ARG A 67 -9.75 3.82 -6.69
N TYR A 68 -8.99 3.38 -5.69
CA TYR A 68 -7.95 2.36 -5.89
C TYR A 68 -8.55 1.02 -6.34
N ILE A 69 -9.64 0.57 -5.72
CA ILE A 69 -10.34 -0.67 -6.10
C ILE A 69 -10.80 -0.61 -7.56
N ASN A 70 -11.46 0.49 -7.96
CA ASN A 70 -11.92 0.67 -9.33
C ASN A 70 -10.76 0.63 -10.34
N LEU A 71 -9.64 1.30 -10.02
CA LEU A 71 -8.45 1.32 -10.86
C LEU A 71 -7.82 -0.06 -10.98
N VAL A 72 -7.66 -0.77 -9.86
CA VAL A 72 -7.12 -2.13 -9.83
C VAL A 72 -8.00 -3.10 -10.64
N ASN A 73 -9.31 -3.06 -10.45
CA ASN A 73 -10.23 -3.91 -11.18
C ASN A 73 -10.26 -3.59 -12.68
N TRP A 74 -10.15 -2.32 -13.04
CA TRP A 74 -10.04 -1.91 -14.43
C TRP A 74 -8.76 -2.47 -15.08
N LEU A 75 -7.61 -2.34 -14.43
CA LEU A 75 -6.32 -2.90 -14.90
C LEU A 75 -6.37 -4.43 -15.00
N SER A 76 -7.04 -5.07 -14.04
CA SER A 76 -7.24 -6.51 -14.00
C SER A 76 -7.93 -7.05 -15.26
N ASN A 77 -8.87 -6.30 -15.84
CA ASN A 77 -9.55 -6.68 -17.09
C ASN A 77 -8.59 -6.75 -18.30
N PHE A 78 -7.42 -6.14 -18.19
CA PHE A 78 -6.36 -6.17 -19.22
C PHE A 78 -5.19 -7.09 -18.85
N ASN A 79 -5.37 -7.98 -17.87
CA ASN A 79 -4.33 -8.85 -17.32
C ASN A 79 -3.09 -8.09 -16.82
N ILE A 80 -3.31 -6.92 -16.22
CA ILE A 80 -2.27 -6.11 -15.60
C ILE A 80 -2.36 -6.28 -14.09
N SER A 81 -1.28 -6.79 -13.49
CA SER A 81 -1.08 -6.85 -12.04
C SER A 81 -0.78 -5.48 -11.46
N SER A 82 -0.95 -5.31 -10.16
CA SER A 82 -0.68 -4.03 -9.51
C SER A 82 0.08 -4.19 -8.19
N ILE A 83 1.00 -3.26 -7.91
CA ILE A 83 1.56 -3.03 -6.58
C ILE A 83 0.97 -1.73 -6.08
N VAL A 84 0.14 -1.80 -5.04
CA VAL A 84 -0.57 -0.65 -4.49
C VAL A 84 0.09 -0.21 -3.18
N ALA A 85 0.68 1.00 -3.15
CA ALA A 85 1.36 1.56 -1.98
C ALA A 85 0.48 2.64 -1.32
N VAL A 86 -0.26 2.26 -0.27
CA VAL A 86 -1.26 3.13 0.38
C VAL A 86 -1.25 3.00 1.90
N ILE A 87 -1.76 3.99 2.62
CA ILE A 87 -1.85 3.92 4.08
C ILE A 87 -2.88 2.89 4.53
N SER A 88 -4.08 2.89 3.94
CA SER A 88 -5.21 1.98 4.27
C SER A 88 -5.47 1.82 5.77
N PRO A 89 -5.88 2.89 6.49
CA PRO A 89 -5.85 2.90 7.95
C PRO A 89 -7.01 2.14 8.60
N PHE A 90 -8.10 1.84 7.89
CA PHE A 90 -9.33 1.28 8.47
C PHE A 90 -9.54 -0.17 8.05
N GLU A 91 -9.81 -1.06 9.01
CA GLU A 91 -10.06 -2.48 8.75
C GLU A 91 -11.25 -2.69 7.81
N LYS A 92 -12.34 -1.95 8.02
CA LYS A 92 -13.52 -2.03 7.14
C LYS A 92 -13.22 -1.74 5.66
N ASP A 93 -12.28 -0.84 5.38
CA ASP A 93 -11.91 -0.52 4.01
C ASP A 93 -11.02 -1.63 3.42
N ARG A 94 -10.19 -2.28 4.24
CA ARG A 94 -9.41 -3.47 3.85
C ARG A 94 -10.30 -4.69 3.63
N ASP A 95 -11.32 -4.90 4.48
CA ASP A 95 -12.34 -5.94 4.26
C ASP A 95 -13.07 -5.74 2.93
N TYR A 96 -13.36 -4.48 2.59
CA TYR A 96 -13.97 -4.16 1.32
C TYR A 96 -13.02 -4.45 0.14
N CYS A 97 -11.72 -4.16 0.26
CA CYS A 97 -10.72 -4.54 -0.74
C CYS A 97 -10.67 -6.07 -0.93
N ARG A 98 -10.63 -6.85 0.16
CA ARG A 98 -10.61 -8.34 0.11
C ARG A 98 -11.83 -8.92 -0.59
N LYS A 99 -12.99 -8.25 -0.46
CA LYS A 99 -14.23 -8.66 -1.11
C LYS A 99 -14.29 -8.31 -2.59
N GLU A 100 -13.81 -7.13 -2.97
CA GLU A 100 -14.02 -6.56 -4.30
C GLU A 100 -12.87 -6.83 -5.28
N ILE A 101 -11.68 -7.21 -4.79
CA ILE A 101 -10.49 -7.43 -5.62
C ILE A 101 -10.17 -8.92 -5.68
N LYS A 102 -10.22 -9.48 -6.88
CA LYS A 102 -9.76 -10.85 -7.12
C LYS A 102 -8.23 -10.92 -6.92
N ASN A 103 -7.74 -12.00 -6.31
CA ASN A 103 -6.30 -12.21 -6.05
C ASN A 103 -5.65 -11.03 -5.29
N TYR A 104 -6.34 -10.54 -4.26
CA TYR A 104 -5.87 -9.51 -3.35
C TYR A 104 -4.85 -10.07 -2.37
N ILE A 105 -3.69 -9.44 -2.27
CA ILE A 105 -2.64 -9.79 -1.31
C ILE A 105 -2.30 -8.55 -0.50
N GLU A 106 -2.47 -8.64 0.82
CA GLU A 106 -2.23 -7.56 1.76
C GLU A 106 -0.96 -7.80 2.55
N ILE A 107 0.00 -6.88 2.43
CA ILE A 107 1.28 -6.90 3.14
C ILE A 107 1.35 -5.67 4.04
N TYR A 108 1.38 -5.90 5.34
CA TYR A 108 1.52 -4.83 6.33
C TYR A 108 2.99 -4.55 6.62
N LEU A 109 3.45 -3.36 6.25
CA LEU A 109 4.76 -2.84 6.61
C LEU A 109 4.67 -2.18 8.00
N LYS A 110 5.02 -2.93 9.03
CA LYS A 110 4.94 -2.52 10.43
C LYS A 110 6.22 -1.81 10.86
N SER A 111 6.06 -0.71 11.60
CA SER A 111 7.16 0.01 12.27
C SER A 111 6.61 0.82 13.44
N SER A 112 7.43 1.10 14.45
CA SER A 112 7.05 1.98 15.54
C SER A 112 6.87 3.43 15.07
N ARG A 113 6.08 4.20 15.81
CA ARG A 113 5.92 5.65 15.55
C ARG A 113 7.26 6.38 15.63
N THR A 114 8.10 6.03 16.60
CA THR A 114 9.43 6.62 16.77
C THR A 114 10.28 6.44 15.51
N GLU A 115 10.29 5.25 14.93
CA GLU A 115 11.06 4.98 13.73
C GLU A 115 10.49 5.72 12.52
N ARG A 116 9.17 5.81 12.39
CA ARG A 116 8.52 6.57 11.31
C ARG A 116 8.78 8.07 11.40
N ILE A 117 8.83 8.64 12.62
CA ILE A 117 9.19 10.06 12.83
C ILE A 117 10.62 10.31 12.32
N LYS A 118 11.58 9.42 12.61
CA LYS A 118 12.96 9.54 12.09
C LYS A 118 13.01 9.52 10.56
N ARG A 119 12.15 8.70 9.93
CA ARG A 119 12.08 8.52 8.47
C ARG A 119 11.19 9.54 7.75
N ASP A 120 10.55 10.48 8.46
CA ASP A 120 9.50 11.36 7.93
C ASP A 120 10.04 12.47 7.03
N LYS A 121 10.42 12.13 5.81
CA LYS A 121 10.86 13.12 4.79
C LYS A 121 9.79 14.16 4.44
N LYS A 122 8.50 13.85 4.65
CA LYS A 122 7.38 14.74 4.35
C LYS A 122 7.07 15.73 5.48
N LYS A 123 7.75 15.61 6.62
CA LYS A 123 7.53 16.43 7.83
C LYS A 123 6.06 16.50 8.22
N LEU A 124 5.40 15.33 8.30
CA LEU A 124 3.98 15.20 8.62
C LEU A 124 3.74 15.07 10.13
N TYR A 125 4.60 14.31 10.83
CA TYR A 125 4.38 13.95 12.23
C TYR A 125 4.58 15.11 13.18
N GLU A 126 5.66 15.86 13.05
CA GLU A 126 5.98 16.93 14.01
C GLU A 126 4.90 18.02 14.04
N PRO A 127 4.45 18.61 12.90
CA PRO A 127 3.36 19.58 12.91
C PRO A 127 2.03 18.98 13.40
N ALA A 128 1.78 17.70 13.13
CA ALA A 128 0.57 17.04 13.59
C ALA A 128 0.57 16.83 15.11
N ILE A 129 1.68 16.43 15.69
CA ILE A 129 1.83 16.28 17.15
C ILE A 129 1.66 17.62 17.85
N LYS A 130 2.13 18.72 17.25
CA LYS A 130 1.93 20.09 17.76
C LYS A 130 0.50 20.62 17.54
N GLY A 131 -0.38 19.88 16.85
CA GLY A 131 -1.75 20.30 16.52
C GLY A 131 -1.87 21.29 15.36
N GLU A 132 -0.78 21.61 14.68
CA GLU A 132 -0.70 22.52 13.55
C GLU A 132 -1.22 21.87 12.24
N LYS A 133 -1.20 20.54 12.18
CA LYS A 133 -1.68 19.75 11.03
C LYS A 133 -2.67 18.70 11.50
N LYS A 134 -3.83 18.62 10.80
CA LYS A 134 -4.89 17.65 11.09
C LYS A 134 -4.97 16.56 10.03
N ASN A 135 -5.72 15.50 10.37
CA ASN A 135 -5.98 14.35 9.49
C ASN A 135 -4.72 13.52 9.18
N VAL A 136 -3.81 13.43 10.12
CA VAL A 136 -2.59 12.62 10.04
C VAL A 136 -2.81 11.28 10.73
N VAL A 137 -2.72 10.21 9.95
CA VAL A 137 -2.88 8.83 10.45
C VAL A 137 -1.79 8.51 11.46
N ASP A 138 -2.16 7.84 12.53
CA ASP A 138 -1.36 7.51 13.70
C ASP A 138 -1.02 8.72 14.60
N VAL A 139 -1.68 9.86 14.38
CA VAL A 139 -1.65 11.02 15.30
C VAL A 139 -3.08 11.35 15.75
N ASP A 140 -3.87 11.96 14.89
CA ASP A 140 -5.28 12.33 15.15
C ASP A 140 -6.29 11.42 14.45
N ILE A 141 -5.86 10.61 13.47
CA ILE A 141 -6.62 9.50 12.91
C ILE A 141 -5.97 8.19 13.33
N PRO A 142 -6.68 7.27 14.01
CA PRO A 142 -6.11 5.99 14.40
C PRO A 142 -5.73 5.15 13.17
N TYR A 143 -4.62 4.42 13.27
CA TYR A 143 -4.30 3.33 12.37
C TYR A 143 -4.75 2.03 13.02
N GLU A 144 -5.69 1.34 12.39
CA GLU A 144 -6.18 0.04 12.85
C GLU A 144 -5.24 -1.04 12.32
N ASP A 145 -4.47 -1.70 13.20
CA ASP A 145 -3.59 -2.80 12.79
C ASP A 145 -4.38 -3.88 12.07
N PRO A 146 -3.89 -4.40 10.92
CA PRO A 146 -4.59 -5.42 10.16
C PRO A 146 -4.77 -6.72 10.95
N LYS A 147 -5.98 -7.28 10.91
CA LYS A 147 -6.32 -8.55 11.58
C LYS A 147 -6.11 -9.77 10.68
N ASN A 148 -6.28 -9.60 9.37
CA ASN A 148 -6.34 -10.69 8.39
C ASN A 148 -5.44 -10.43 7.18
N CYS A 149 -4.28 -9.76 7.35
CA CYS A 149 -3.35 -9.58 6.23
C CYS A 149 -2.60 -10.88 5.89
N ASN A 150 -2.17 -11.00 4.64
CA ASN A 150 -1.42 -12.17 4.18
C ASN A 150 0.01 -12.21 4.76
N LEU A 151 0.61 -11.05 5.00
CA LEU A 151 1.97 -10.96 5.50
C LEU A 151 2.16 -9.69 6.35
N VAL A 152 2.85 -9.85 7.49
CA VAL A 152 3.31 -8.73 8.33
C VAL A 152 4.82 -8.70 8.29
N ILE A 153 5.40 -7.57 7.87
CA ILE A 153 6.85 -7.37 7.86
C ILE A 153 7.21 -6.23 8.80
N ASN A 154 8.02 -6.53 9.80
CA ASN A 154 8.65 -5.48 10.60
C ASN A 154 9.77 -4.84 9.77
N THR A 155 9.67 -3.53 9.53
CA THR A 155 10.64 -2.77 8.72
C THR A 155 11.71 -2.06 9.55
N GLU A 156 11.69 -2.23 10.88
CA GLU A 156 12.70 -1.63 11.76
C GLU A 156 14.05 -2.31 11.54
N ASN A 157 15.09 -1.49 11.44
CA ASN A 157 16.48 -1.95 11.24
C ASN A 157 16.69 -2.86 10.03
N LYS A 158 15.77 -2.84 9.05
CA LYS A 158 15.92 -3.59 7.81
C LYS A 158 16.17 -2.65 6.63
N ASP A 159 17.08 -3.06 5.75
CA ASP A 159 17.24 -2.45 4.45
C ASP A 159 16.01 -2.76 3.56
N PRO A 160 15.57 -1.84 2.71
CA PRO A 160 14.48 -2.11 1.76
C PRO A 160 14.67 -3.34 0.87
N VAL A 161 15.90 -3.71 0.54
CA VAL A 161 16.22 -4.93 -0.24
C VAL A 161 15.93 -6.19 0.59
N GLU A 162 16.26 -6.20 1.88
CA GLU A 162 15.91 -7.30 2.79
C GLU A 162 14.39 -7.49 2.90
N ILE A 163 13.64 -6.37 2.96
CA ILE A 163 12.17 -6.39 3.00
C ILE A 163 11.61 -7.02 1.72
N VAL A 164 12.11 -6.65 0.54
CA VAL A 164 11.67 -7.22 -0.74
C VAL A 164 12.02 -8.71 -0.81
N SER A 165 13.21 -9.10 -0.35
CA SER A 165 13.61 -10.51 -0.29
C SER A 165 12.68 -11.34 0.61
N GLU A 166 12.28 -10.79 1.76
CA GLU A 166 11.31 -11.42 2.66
C GLU A 166 9.92 -11.54 2.03
N ILE A 167 9.45 -10.51 1.30
CA ILE A 167 8.19 -10.57 0.54
C ILE A 167 8.25 -11.71 -0.47
N LYS A 168 9.30 -11.78 -1.29
CA LYS A 168 9.45 -12.82 -2.32
C LYS A 168 9.50 -14.22 -1.72
N LYS A 169 10.24 -14.41 -0.63
CA LYS A 169 10.33 -15.69 0.07
C LYS A 169 8.98 -16.21 0.58
N ASN A 170 8.07 -15.32 0.96
CA ASN A 170 6.74 -15.67 1.49
C ASN A 170 5.65 -15.73 0.41
N LEU A 171 5.94 -15.32 -0.82
CA LEU A 171 5.01 -15.32 -1.95
C LEU A 171 5.65 -16.05 -3.14
N ASP A 172 5.56 -17.38 -3.14
CA ASP A 172 6.25 -18.27 -4.09
C ASP A 172 6.01 -17.92 -5.57
N PHE A 173 4.85 -17.37 -5.91
CA PHE A 173 4.51 -16.96 -7.27
C PHE A 173 5.35 -15.76 -7.78
N LEU A 174 6.11 -15.09 -6.91
CA LEU A 174 7.02 -13.99 -7.24
C LEU A 174 8.45 -14.46 -7.60
N ASN A 175 8.77 -15.74 -7.36
CA ASN A 175 10.09 -16.33 -7.59
C ASN A 175 10.33 -16.82 -9.01
#